data_b38ea70df4ff742beb6f0cf034295060
#
_entry.id   b38ea70df4ff742beb6f0cf034295060
#
_cell.length_a   1.000
_cell.length_b   1.000
_cell.length_c   1.000
_cell.angle_alpha   90.00
_cell.angle_beta   90.00
_cell.angle_gamma   90.00
#
_symmetry.space_group_name_H-M   'P 1'
#
loop_
_entity.id
_entity.type
_entity.pdbx_description
1 polymer ?
#
loop_
_entity_poly.entity_id
_entity_poly.type
_entity_poly.pdbx_seq_one_letter_code
_entity_poly.pdbx_strand_id
1 'polypeptide(L)'
;MALISCENLCLAYEGKPAVENLSFQVSAGDYLCIVGENGSGKSTLIKALLGLKKPQSGSVTYGDGLLRREIGYLPQQTPAQKDFPASVREVVLSGCRASPFYGPAERRRAAENKERLGLTAMKGASYRDLSGGQQQRVLLARALCATRKLLLLDEPVTGLDPTVSAELYRIIQELNDEGVAIIMVSHDVDCAIERARTILHLRTVPLFFGPAGEYRQSEIGRSFMAGKPEEGGEAK
;
A
#
# COMPACT_ATOMS: atom_id res chain seq x y z
N MET A 1 -3.01 -16.27 12.15
CA MET A 1 -4.37 -16.02 11.60
C MET A 1 -4.26 -14.92 10.56
N ALA A 2 -5.14 -14.94 9.54
CA ALA A 2 -5.13 -13.89 8.51
C ALA A 2 -5.57 -12.53 9.10
N LEU A 3 -4.86 -11.46 8.73
CA LEU A 3 -5.24 -10.08 9.03
C LEU A 3 -6.35 -9.59 8.09
N ILE A 4 -6.24 -9.96 6.81
CA ILE A 4 -7.26 -9.71 5.78
C ILE A 4 -7.50 -10.99 4.99
N SER A 5 -8.77 -11.29 4.70
CA SER A 5 -9.18 -12.33 3.77
C SER A 5 -10.18 -11.76 2.77
N CYS A 6 -9.91 -12.00 1.49
CA CYS A 6 -10.82 -11.74 0.39
C CYS A 6 -11.33 -13.07 -0.15
N GLU A 7 -12.64 -13.20 -0.31
CA GLU A 7 -13.27 -14.43 -0.79
C GLU A 7 -14.22 -14.11 -1.95
N ASN A 8 -13.93 -14.67 -3.13
CA ASN A 8 -14.70 -14.51 -4.37
C ASN A 8 -15.10 -13.05 -4.64
N LEU A 9 -14.15 -12.12 -4.37
CA LEU A 9 -14.38 -10.71 -4.39
C LEU A 9 -14.63 -10.20 -5.81
N CYS A 10 -15.78 -9.56 -6.02
CA CYS A 10 -16.12 -8.85 -7.25
C CYS A 10 -16.35 -7.37 -6.95
N LEU A 11 -15.67 -6.50 -7.71
CA LEU A 11 -15.76 -5.05 -7.59
C LEU A 11 -16.11 -4.44 -8.94
N ALA A 12 -16.98 -3.42 -8.95
CA ALA A 12 -17.21 -2.61 -10.14
C ALA A 12 -16.83 -1.15 -9.91
N TYR A 13 -16.47 -0.48 -10.96
CA TYR A 13 -16.25 0.96 -11.01
C TYR A 13 -17.12 1.55 -12.13
N GLU A 14 -17.99 2.50 -11.78
CA GLU A 14 -18.95 3.12 -12.73
C GLU A 14 -19.75 2.09 -13.54
N GLY A 15 -20.21 1.04 -12.88
CA GLY A 15 -20.99 -0.02 -13.50
C GLY A 15 -20.20 -1.04 -14.31
N LYS A 16 -18.89 -0.86 -14.48
CA LYS A 16 -18.01 -1.80 -15.20
C LYS A 16 -17.26 -2.70 -14.22
N PRO A 17 -17.10 -4.00 -14.52
CA PRO A 17 -16.26 -4.88 -13.71
C PRO A 17 -14.82 -4.32 -13.60
N ALA A 18 -14.32 -4.22 -12.39
CA ALA A 18 -12.96 -3.76 -12.10
C ALA A 18 -12.11 -4.88 -11.50
N VAL A 19 -12.73 -5.77 -10.71
CA VAL A 19 -12.11 -6.98 -10.16
C VAL A 19 -13.18 -8.06 -10.13
N GLU A 20 -12.86 -9.27 -10.59
CA GLU A 20 -13.74 -10.42 -10.61
C GLU A 20 -13.07 -11.65 -10.00
N ASN A 21 -13.82 -12.34 -9.17
CA ASN A 21 -13.47 -13.64 -8.59
C ASN A 21 -12.09 -13.68 -7.90
N LEU A 22 -11.75 -12.63 -7.14
CA LEU A 22 -10.47 -12.53 -6.46
C LEU A 22 -10.56 -13.11 -5.04
N SER A 23 -9.71 -14.09 -4.76
CA SER A 23 -9.56 -14.67 -3.41
C SER A 23 -8.09 -14.69 -3.01
N PHE A 24 -7.79 -14.15 -1.82
CA PHE A 24 -6.45 -14.19 -1.21
C PHE A 24 -6.51 -13.87 0.27
N GLN A 25 -5.43 -14.16 0.97
CA GLN A 25 -5.28 -13.84 2.40
C GLN A 25 -3.93 -13.17 2.65
N VAL A 26 -3.89 -12.33 3.66
CA VAL A 26 -2.67 -11.66 4.16
C VAL A 26 -2.59 -11.86 5.66
N SER A 27 -1.49 -12.40 6.14
CA SER A 27 -1.18 -12.66 7.54
C SER A 27 -0.12 -11.68 8.07
N ALA A 28 0.12 -11.67 9.38
CA ALA A 28 1.19 -10.88 9.98
C ALA A 28 2.55 -11.24 9.35
N GLY A 29 3.35 -10.23 9.04
CA GLY A 29 4.66 -10.41 8.40
C GLY A 29 4.63 -10.77 6.91
N ASP A 30 3.46 -10.91 6.28
CA ASP A 30 3.38 -11.09 4.84
C ASP A 30 3.78 -9.82 4.10
N TYR A 31 4.44 -10.00 2.94
CA TYR A 31 4.69 -8.92 1.99
C TYR A 31 4.07 -9.30 0.65
N LEU A 32 2.87 -8.75 0.39
CA LEU A 32 2.13 -8.91 -0.86
C LEU A 32 2.37 -7.70 -1.75
N CYS A 33 2.85 -7.91 -2.97
CA CYS A 33 2.86 -6.87 -3.98
C CYS A 33 1.79 -7.12 -5.05
N ILE A 34 1.01 -6.08 -5.34
CA ILE A 34 -0.04 -6.08 -6.36
C ILE A 34 0.51 -5.35 -7.58
N VAL A 35 0.67 -6.07 -8.68
CA VAL A 35 1.13 -5.54 -9.97
C VAL A 35 0.04 -5.64 -11.03
N GLY A 36 0.21 -4.93 -12.13
CA GLY A 36 -0.72 -4.95 -13.27
C GLY A 36 -0.78 -3.60 -13.98
N GLU A 37 -1.35 -3.56 -15.16
CA GLU A 37 -1.47 -2.37 -16.00
C GLU A 37 -2.34 -1.27 -15.37
N ASN A 38 -2.28 -0.07 -15.95
CA ASN A 38 -3.19 1.01 -15.60
C ASN A 38 -4.64 0.60 -15.93
N GLY A 39 -5.56 0.85 -15.00
CA GLY A 39 -6.96 0.41 -15.16
C GLY A 39 -7.24 -1.04 -14.77
N SER A 40 -6.26 -1.82 -14.35
CA SER A 40 -6.44 -3.25 -13.96
C SER A 40 -7.24 -3.49 -12.68
N GLY A 41 -7.71 -2.43 -12.01
CA GLY A 41 -8.53 -2.56 -10.79
C GLY A 41 -7.78 -2.41 -9.47
N LYS A 42 -6.45 -2.18 -9.47
CA LYS A 42 -5.62 -2.05 -8.24
C LYS A 42 -6.15 -1.02 -7.25
N SER A 43 -6.39 0.21 -7.72
CA SER A 43 -6.93 1.28 -6.86
C SER A 43 -8.35 0.99 -6.37
N THR A 44 -9.15 0.24 -7.15
CA THR A 44 -10.49 -0.21 -6.74
C THR A 44 -10.37 -1.28 -5.65
N LEU A 45 -9.42 -2.20 -5.77
CA LEU A 45 -9.11 -3.19 -4.73
C LEU A 45 -8.63 -2.52 -3.45
N ILE A 46 -7.69 -1.56 -3.52
CA ILE A 46 -7.26 -0.76 -2.36
C ILE A 46 -8.45 -0.16 -1.62
N LYS A 47 -9.36 0.50 -2.35
CA LYS A 47 -10.56 1.10 -1.75
C LYS A 47 -11.45 0.06 -1.08
N ALA A 48 -11.56 -1.14 -1.63
CA ALA A 48 -12.30 -2.24 -1.00
C ALA A 48 -11.61 -2.74 0.28
N LEU A 49 -10.27 -2.94 0.24
CA LEU A 49 -9.48 -3.33 1.42
C LEU A 49 -9.52 -2.29 2.55
N LEU A 50 -9.68 -1.01 2.23
CA LEU A 50 -9.89 0.06 3.20
C LEU A 50 -11.35 0.20 3.65
N GLY A 51 -12.27 -0.60 3.07
CA GLY A 51 -13.72 -0.50 3.33
C GLY A 51 -14.37 0.76 2.78
N LEU A 52 -13.69 1.48 1.88
CA LEU A 52 -14.20 2.68 1.20
C LEU A 52 -15.10 2.33 -0.01
N LYS A 53 -15.06 1.07 -0.43
CA LYS A 53 -15.90 0.55 -1.51
C LYS A 53 -16.51 -0.79 -1.09
N LYS A 54 -17.82 -0.92 -1.30
CA LYS A 54 -18.52 -2.19 -1.03
C LYS A 54 -18.36 -3.13 -2.22
N PRO A 55 -18.10 -4.43 -1.98
CA PRO A 55 -18.14 -5.46 -3.01
C PRO A 55 -19.53 -5.55 -3.67
N GLN A 56 -19.56 -5.94 -4.95
CA GLN A 56 -20.79 -6.39 -5.62
C GLN A 56 -21.16 -7.81 -5.17
N SER A 57 -20.15 -8.68 -5.04
CA SER A 57 -20.28 -10.02 -4.47
C SER A 57 -18.96 -10.41 -3.81
N GLY A 58 -19.00 -11.51 -3.05
CA GLY A 58 -17.88 -11.93 -2.23
C GLY A 58 -17.70 -11.05 -0.97
N SER A 59 -16.58 -11.19 -0.31
CA SER A 59 -16.36 -10.51 0.96
C SER A 59 -14.91 -10.07 1.17
N VAL A 60 -14.73 -9.03 2.00
CA VAL A 60 -13.46 -8.65 2.62
C VAL A 60 -13.66 -8.72 4.12
N THR A 61 -12.93 -9.61 4.78
CA THR A 61 -12.99 -9.81 6.23
C THR A 61 -11.67 -9.43 6.89
N TYR A 62 -11.76 -8.95 8.15
CA TYR A 62 -10.62 -8.54 8.96
C TYR A 62 -10.53 -9.46 10.17
N GLY A 63 -9.37 -10.06 10.36
CA GLY A 63 -9.12 -11.04 11.42
C GLY A 63 -7.99 -10.59 12.35
N ASP A 64 -7.64 -11.45 13.29
CA ASP A 64 -6.56 -11.24 14.28
C ASP A 64 -6.63 -9.88 15.00
N GLY A 65 -7.86 -9.44 15.29
CA GLY A 65 -8.13 -8.17 15.96
C GLY A 65 -7.72 -6.93 15.17
N LEU A 66 -7.58 -7.03 13.84
CA LEU A 66 -7.36 -5.88 12.96
C LEU A 66 -8.69 -5.15 12.76
N LEU A 67 -8.73 -3.87 13.09
CA LEU A 67 -9.84 -2.99 12.75
C LEU A 67 -9.50 -2.20 11.48
N ARG A 68 -10.48 -1.91 10.62
CA ARG A 68 -10.27 -1.11 9.40
C ARG A 68 -9.53 0.20 9.64
N ARG A 69 -9.85 0.89 10.75
CA ARG A 69 -9.20 2.15 11.14
C ARG A 69 -7.74 1.99 11.54
N GLU A 70 -7.28 0.76 11.74
CA GLU A 70 -5.91 0.39 12.11
C GLU A 70 -5.10 -0.07 10.90
N ILE A 71 -5.62 0.05 9.69
CA ILE A 71 -4.85 -0.12 8.47
C ILE A 71 -4.10 1.19 8.22
N GLY A 72 -2.78 1.13 8.22
CA GLY A 72 -1.94 2.26 7.83
C GLY A 72 -1.98 2.42 6.32
N TYR A 73 -2.48 3.54 5.83
CA TYR A 73 -2.58 3.79 4.39
C TYR A 73 -1.69 4.94 3.95
N LEU A 74 -0.81 4.63 2.99
CA LEU A 74 -0.02 5.61 2.26
C LEU A 74 -0.59 5.68 0.83
N PRO A 75 -1.30 6.76 0.50
CA PRO A 75 -1.88 6.95 -0.82
C PRO A 75 -0.83 7.35 -1.86
N GLN A 76 -1.13 7.07 -3.13
CA GLN A 76 -0.41 7.67 -4.25
C GLN A 76 -0.49 9.19 -4.15
N GLN A 77 0.66 9.87 -4.26
CA GLN A 77 0.71 11.33 -4.16
C GLN A 77 0.12 11.98 -5.42
N THR A 78 -0.79 12.91 -5.20
CA THR A 78 -1.31 13.81 -6.24
C THR A 78 -0.71 15.22 -6.07
N PRO A 79 -0.65 16.05 -7.15
CA PRO A 79 -0.20 17.44 -7.04
C PRO A 79 -0.92 18.23 -5.97
N ALA A 80 -2.24 18.09 -5.84
CA ALA A 80 -3.05 18.77 -4.83
C ALA A 80 -2.69 18.39 -3.38
N GLN A 81 -2.19 17.17 -3.16
CA GLN A 81 -1.74 16.74 -1.83
C GLN A 81 -0.36 17.31 -1.48
N LYS A 82 0.48 17.60 -2.47
CA LYS A 82 1.81 18.20 -2.24
C LYS A 82 1.72 19.61 -1.67
N ASP A 83 0.68 20.36 -2.04
CA ASP A 83 0.46 21.74 -1.61
C ASP A 83 -0.36 21.88 -0.32
N PHE A 84 -0.54 20.80 0.44
CA PHE A 84 -1.38 20.82 1.64
C PHE A 84 -0.79 21.73 2.74
N PRO A 85 -1.52 22.77 3.19
CA PRO A 85 -1.01 23.79 4.11
C PRO A 85 -1.07 23.33 5.58
N ALA A 86 -0.29 22.30 5.91
CA ALA A 86 -0.17 21.81 7.28
C ALA A 86 1.29 21.59 7.66
N SER A 87 1.60 21.64 8.95
CA SER A 87 2.92 21.28 9.45
C SER A 87 3.14 19.77 9.43
N VAL A 88 4.38 19.32 9.33
CA VAL A 88 4.78 17.90 9.47
C VAL A 88 4.15 17.26 10.70
N ARG A 89 4.12 18.01 11.83
CA ARG A 89 3.53 17.54 13.08
C ARG A 89 2.03 17.24 12.93
N GLU A 90 1.28 18.13 12.31
CA GLU A 90 -0.17 17.98 12.11
C GLU A 90 -0.48 16.81 11.17
N VAL A 91 0.27 16.68 10.06
CA VAL A 91 0.10 15.58 9.14
C VAL A 91 0.35 14.24 9.84
N VAL A 92 1.45 14.09 10.57
CA VAL A 92 1.77 12.83 11.26
C VAL A 92 0.74 12.53 12.36
N LEU A 93 0.37 13.51 13.18
CA LEU A 93 -0.64 13.33 14.22
C LEU A 93 -2.01 12.93 13.67
N SER A 94 -2.36 13.39 12.47
CA SER A 94 -3.62 13.01 11.84
C SER A 94 -3.78 11.50 11.61
N GLY A 95 -2.69 10.74 11.62
CA GLY A 95 -2.69 9.28 11.61
C GLY A 95 -3.10 8.64 12.94
N CYS A 96 -2.94 9.33 14.06
CA CYS A 96 -3.26 8.83 15.39
C CYS A 96 -4.76 8.99 15.73
N ARG A 97 -5.66 8.43 14.94
CA ARG A 97 -7.09 8.68 15.09
C ARG A 97 -7.75 7.79 16.13
N ALA A 98 -7.94 8.29 17.35
CA ALA A 98 -8.89 7.70 18.29
C ALA A 98 -9.82 8.76 18.94
N SER A 99 -9.44 10.04 18.90
CA SER A 99 -10.15 11.14 19.57
C SER A 99 -9.94 12.45 18.78
N PRO A 100 -10.85 13.44 18.84
CA PRO A 100 -10.59 14.78 18.35
C PRO A 100 -9.42 15.47 19.08
N PHE A 101 -9.04 14.99 20.26
CA PHE A 101 -7.91 15.48 21.04
C PHE A 101 -6.81 14.43 21.12
N TYR A 102 -5.60 14.80 20.71
CA TYR A 102 -4.41 13.93 20.80
C TYR A 102 -3.89 13.91 22.25
N GLY A 103 -3.99 12.77 22.90
CA GLY A 103 -3.47 12.54 24.24
C GLY A 103 -1.93 12.32 24.25
N PRO A 104 -1.36 12.08 25.43
CA PRO A 104 0.08 11.82 25.56
C PRO A 104 0.55 10.60 24.77
N ALA A 105 -0.27 9.54 24.68
CA ALA A 105 0.06 8.30 23.97
C ALA A 105 0.17 8.53 22.45
N GLU A 106 -0.79 9.25 21.85
CA GLU A 106 -0.78 9.60 20.43
C GLU A 106 0.40 10.50 20.08
N ARG A 107 0.68 11.49 20.93
CA ARG A 107 1.83 12.41 20.75
C ARG A 107 3.16 11.66 20.83
N ARG A 108 3.29 10.69 21.75
CA ARG A 108 4.47 9.82 21.86
C ARG A 108 4.64 8.95 20.61
N ARG A 109 3.58 8.27 20.16
CA ARG A 109 3.60 7.48 18.93
C ARG A 109 4.00 8.31 17.72
N ALA A 110 3.46 9.49 17.56
CA ALA A 110 3.82 10.40 16.47
C ALA A 110 5.29 10.89 16.58
N ALA A 111 5.83 11.07 17.79
CA ALA A 111 7.22 11.42 17.99
C ALA A 111 8.17 10.27 17.63
N GLU A 112 7.87 9.05 18.09
CA GLU A 112 8.62 7.82 17.76
C GLU A 112 8.67 7.59 16.23
N ASN A 113 7.53 7.68 15.53
CA ASN A 113 7.49 7.50 14.08
C ASN A 113 8.21 8.61 13.30
N LYS A 114 8.18 9.85 13.79
CA LYS A 114 8.98 10.95 13.19
C LYS A 114 10.49 10.72 13.38
N GLU A 115 10.91 10.28 14.55
CA GLU A 115 12.30 9.95 14.83
C GLU A 115 12.79 8.81 13.93
N ARG A 116 12.03 7.72 13.85
CA ARG A 116 12.32 6.57 12.99
C ARG A 116 12.51 6.95 11.52
N LEU A 117 11.76 7.93 11.03
CA LEU A 117 11.78 8.36 9.64
C LEU A 117 12.66 9.60 9.39
N GLY A 118 13.49 10.00 10.37
CA GLY A 118 14.42 11.13 10.24
C GLY A 118 13.74 12.49 10.11
N LEU A 119 12.53 12.65 10.66
CA LEU A 119 11.71 13.89 10.54
C LEU A 119 11.76 14.81 11.76
N THR A 120 12.54 14.47 12.77
CA THR A 120 12.55 15.20 14.06
C THR A 120 12.93 16.67 13.90
N ALA A 121 13.92 16.97 13.06
CA ALA A 121 14.36 18.34 12.78
C ALA A 121 13.31 19.18 12.02
N MET A 122 12.37 18.52 11.33
CA MET A 122 11.38 19.13 10.44
C MET A 122 10.00 19.31 11.08
N LYS A 123 9.85 19.07 12.38
CA LYS A 123 8.54 19.03 13.06
C LYS A 123 7.67 20.28 12.86
N GLY A 124 8.28 21.44 12.70
CA GLY A 124 7.61 22.72 12.48
C GLY A 124 7.59 23.18 11.02
N ALA A 125 8.24 22.44 10.10
CA ALA A 125 8.23 22.77 8.68
C ALA A 125 6.84 22.58 8.08
N SER A 126 6.51 23.41 7.09
CA SER A 126 5.31 23.23 6.29
C SER A 126 5.48 22.02 5.37
N TYR A 127 4.47 21.15 5.30
CA TYR A 127 4.50 19.95 4.46
C TYR A 127 4.76 20.26 2.99
N ARG A 128 4.20 21.34 2.45
CA ARG A 128 4.38 21.77 1.06
C ARG A 128 5.81 22.18 0.71
N ASP A 129 6.61 22.61 1.71
CA ASP A 129 7.98 23.09 1.51
C ASP A 129 9.01 21.94 1.54
N LEU A 130 8.55 20.70 1.73
CA LEU A 130 9.37 19.51 1.78
C LEU A 130 9.67 18.96 0.37
N SER A 131 10.83 18.31 0.22
CA SER A 131 11.10 17.49 -0.97
C SER A 131 10.12 16.32 -1.09
N GLY A 132 9.94 15.76 -2.29
CA GLY A 132 9.05 14.62 -2.51
C GLY A 132 9.33 13.43 -1.60
N GLY A 133 10.61 13.10 -1.39
CA GLY A 133 11.01 12.03 -0.48
C GLY A 133 10.71 12.34 1.00
N GLN A 134 10.88 13.58 1.41
CA GLN A 134 10.50 14.02 2.76
C GLN A 134 9.00 13.97 2.97
N GLN A 135 8.21 14.40 1.97
CA GLN A 135 6.75 14.29 1.99
C GLN A 135 6.30 12.83 2.12
N GLN A 136 6.94 11.92 1.36
CA GLN A 136 6.63 10.49 1.40
C GLN A 136 6.93 9.89 2.78
N ARG A 137 8.07 10.26 3.40
CA ARG A 137 8.38 9.84 4.78
C ARG A 137 7.36 10.39 5.79
N VAL A 138 6.87 11.61 5.62
CA VAL A 138 5.81 12.18 6.48
C VAL A 138 4.52 11.40 6.34
N LEU A 139 4.11 11.02 5.12
CA LEU A 139 2.93 10.19 4.90
C LEU A 139 3.10 8.76 5.44
N LEU A 140 4.30 8.18 5.35
CA LEU A 140 4.60 6.89 5.97
C LEU A 140 4.54 6.99 7.51
N ALA A 141 5.09 8.07 8.11
CA ALA A 141 4.97 8.32 9.54
C ALA A 141 3.52 8.42 9.99
N ARG A 142 2.69 9.11 9.20
CA ARG A 142 1.24 9.19 9.41
C ARG A 142 0.59 7.81 9.36
N ALA A 143 0.91 7.00 8.36
CA ALA A 143 0.38 5.63 8.22
C ALA A 143 0.77 4.75 9.43
N LEU A 144 2.01 4.82 9.90
CA LEU A 144 2.51 4.11 11.08
C LEU A 144 1.85 4.57 12.39
N CYS A 145 1.33 5.80 12.45
CA CYS A 145 0.53 6.24 13.58
C CYS A 145 -0.82 5.53 13.68
N ALA A 146 -1.36 5.06 12.56
CA ALA A 146 -2.63 4.34 12.53
C ALA A 146 -2.47 2.85 12.88
N THR A 147 -1.31 2.24 12.61
CA THR A 147 -1.13 0.79 12.70
C THR A 147 0.23 0.36 13.23
N ARG A 148 0.26 -0.89 13.74
CA ARG A 148 1.46 -1.71 13.93
C ARG A 148 1.31 -3.10 13.31
N LYS A 149 0.21 -3.34 12.57
CA LYS A 149 -0.14 -4.66 12.04
C LYS A 149 -0.06 -4.73 10.52
N LEU A 150 -0.62 -3.74 9.82
CA LEU A 150 -0.76 -3.77 8.36
C LEU A 150 -0.59 -2.39 7.73
N LEU A 151 0.34 -2.28 6.79
CA LEU A 151 0.51 -1.13 5.91
C LEU A 151 0.00 -1.45 4.50
N LEU A 152 -0.79 -0.54 3.94
CA LEU A 152 -1.22 -0.55 2.56
C LEU A 152 -0.58 0.66 1.86
N LEU A 153 0.27 0.39 0.87
CA LEU A 153 1.11 1.36 0.20
C LEU A 153 0.72 1.42 -1.28
N ASP A 154 0.27 2.58 -1.74
CA ASP A 154 -0.16 2.79 -3.12
C ASP A 154 0.92 3.58 -3.87
N GLU A 155 1.75 2.89 -4.64
CA GLU A 155 2.85 3.44 -5.42
C GLU A 155 3.79 4.35 -4.60
N PRO A 156 4.39 3.83 -3.51
CA PRO A 156 5.07 4.65 -2.51
C PRO A 156 6.29 5.41 -3.02
N VAL A 157 6.89 5.00 -4.14
CA VAL A 157 8.14 5.59 -4.67
C VAL A 157 7.96 6.31 -6.01
N THR A 158 6.73 6.36 -6.53
CA THR A 158 6.47 6.98 -7.83
C THR A 158 6.88 8.46 -7.84
N GLY A 159 7.74 8.83 -8.80
CA GLY A 159 8.23 10.19 -8.97
C GLY A 159 9.33 10.62 -7.98
N LEU A 160 9.92 9.67 -7.25
CA LEU A 160 11.12 9.88 -6.44
C LEU A 160 12.38 9.53 -7.22
N ASP A 161 13.50 10.13 -6.84
CA ASP A 161 14.80 9.72 -7.37
C ASP A 161 15.21 8.32 -6.86
N PRO A 162 16.12 7.60 -7.56
CA PRO A 162 16.48 6.22 -7.20
C PRO A 162 17.05 6.07 -5.78
N THR A 163 17.82 7.06 -5.30
CA THR A 163 18.46 7.00 -3.97
C THR A 163 17.39 7.08 -2.87
N VAL A 164 16.47 8.02 -3.00
CA VAL A 164 15.34 8.20 -2.07
C VAL A 164 14.40 7.00 -2.10
N SER A 165 14.16 6.45 -3.30
CA SER A 165 13.36 5.23 -3.48
C SER A 165 13.98 4.03 -2.76
N ALA A 166 15.30 3.81 -2.91
CA ALA A 166 16.02 2.73 -2.24
C ALA A 166 15.94 2.87 -0.70
N GLU A 167 16.08 4.09 -0.18
CA GLU A 167 15.98 4.35 1.26
C GLU A 167 14.56 4.07 1.78
N LEU A 168 13.51 4.48 1.05
CA LEU A 168 12.14 4.23 1.43
C LEU A 168 11.81 2.73 1.44
N TYR A 169 12.27 2.01 0.42
CA TYR A 169 12.11 0.55 0.37
C TYR A 169 12.84 -0.15 1.53
N ARG A 170 14.05 0.32 1.91
CA ARG A 170 14.76 -0.22 3.08
C ARG A 170 13.94 -0.06 4.35
N ILE A 171 13.35 1.11 4.57
CA ILE A 171 12.47 1.37 5.72
C ILE A 171 11.24 0.44 5.69
N ILE A 172 10.60 0.25 4.53
CA ILE A 172 9.45 -0.65 4.37
C ILE A 172 9.86 -2.09 4.68
N GLN A 173 11.04 -2.53 4.24
CA GLN A 173 11.55 -3.87 4.54
C GLN A 173 11.81 -4.07 6.04
N GLU A 174 12.44 -3.10 6.70
CA GLU A 174 12.66 -3.14 8.16
C GLU A 174 11.33 -3.26 8.94
N LEU A 175 10.29 -2.55 8.49
CA LEU A 175 8.95 -2.68 9.07
C LEU A 175 8.37 -4.08 8.89
N ASN A 176 8.56 -4.67 7.71
CA ASN A 176 8.11 -6.03 7.45
C ASN A 176 8.87 -7.07 8.29
N ASP A 177 10.19 -6.92 8.42
CA ASP A 177 11.05 -7.78 9.25
C ASP A 177 10.65 -7.70 10.75
N GLU A 178 10.09 -6.58 11.20
CA GLU A 178 9.50 -6.42 12.53
C GLU A 178 8.09 -7.06 12.65
N GLY A 179 7.58 -7.69 11.60
CA GLY A 179 6.30 -8.40 11.58
C GLY A 179 5.10 -7.59 11.10
N VAL A 180 5.31 -6.36 10.63
CA VAL A 180 4.23 -5.58 10.00
C VAL A 180 3.92 -6.19 8.63
N ALA A 181 2.66 -6.54 8.38
CA ALA A 181 2.23 -6.99 7.06
C ALA A 181 2.24 -5.81 6.07
N ILE A 182 2.70 -6.04 4.86
CA ILE A 182 2.76 -5.06 3.78
C ILE A 182 1.87 -5.52 2.62
N ILE A 183 0.98 -4.65 2.19
CA ILE A 183 0.32 -4.75 0.88
C ILE A 183 0.78 -3.54 0.07
N MET A 184 1.51 -3.75 -0.98
CA MET A 184 2.05 -2.69 -1.82
C MET A 184 1.53 -2.80 -3.25
N VAL A 185 1.07 -1.69 -3.82
CA VAL A 185 0.86 -1.57 -5.26
C VAL A 185 2.09 -0.94 -5.87
N SER A 186 2.62 -1.56 -6.92
CA SER A 186 3.79 -1.06 -7.64
C SER A 186 3.66 -1.26 -9.15
N HIS A 187 4.20 -0.31 -9.90
CA HIS A 187 4.46 -0.45 -11.33
C HIS A 187 5.88 -0.97 -11.60
N ASP A 188 6.79 -0.86 -10.63
CA ASP A 188 8.14 -1.40 -10.70
C ASP A 188 8.10 -2.87 -10.31
N VAL A 189 8.03 -3.73 -11.33
CA VAL A 189 7.88 -5.17 -11.16
C VAL A 189 9.17 -5.81 -10.68
N ASP A 190 10.31 -5.34 -11.14
CA ASP A 190 11.62 -5.88 -10.74
C ASP A 190 11.83 -5.66 -9.24
N CYS A 191 11.58 -4.45 -8.78
CA CYS A 191 11.64 -4.11 -7.36
C CYS A 191 10.60 -4.87 -6.53
N ALA A 192 9.40 -5.09 -7.08
CA ALA A 192 8.34 -5.86 -6.44
C ALA A 192 8.76 -7.33 -6.22
N ILE A 193 9.33 -7.97 -7.25
CA ILE A 193 9.78 -9.38 -7.19
C ILE A 193 10.95 -9.56 -6.23
N GLU A 194 11.86 -8.60 -6.15
CA GLU A 194 13.02 -8.68 -5.24
C GLU A 194 12.63 -8.60 -3.76
N ARG A 195 11.55 -7.91 -3.43
CA ARG A 195 11.18 -7.57 -2.05
C ARG A 195 9.97 -8.30 -1.55
N ALA A 196 8.97 -8.52 -2.40
CA ALA A 196 7.74 -9.16 -1.98
C ALA A 196 7.92 -10.68 -1.84
N ARG A 197 7.22 -11.24 -0.85
CA ARG A 197 7.11 -12.68 -0.70
C ARG A 197 6.10 -13.28 -1.68
N THR A 198 5.03 -12.54 -1.93
CA THR A 198 3.90 -12.96 -2.76
C THR A 198 3.56 -11.87 -3.77
N ILE A 199 3.24 -12.26 -4.99
CA ILE A 199 2.78 -11.38 -6.07
C ILE A 199 1.33 -11.70 -6.39
N LEU A 200 0.52 -10.66 -6.51
CA LEU A 200 -0.79 -10.68 -7.15
C LEU A 200 -0.69 -9.87 -8.44
N HIS A 201 -0.68 -10.55 -9.59
CA HIS A 201 -0.82 -9.86 -10.88
C HIS A 201 -2.30 -9.73 -11.20
N LEU A 202 -2.79 -8.49 -11.13
CA LEU A 202 -4.19 -8.16 -11.29
C LEU A 202 -4.45 -7.55 -12.66
N ARG A 203 -5.40 -8.15 -13.35
CA ARG A 203 -6.23 -7.56 -14.39
C ARG A 203 -7.67 -7.53 -13.85
N THR A 204 -8.68 -7.40 -14.67
CA THR A 204 -10.06 -7.55 -14.16
C THR A 204 -10.24 -8.88 -13.41
N VAL A 205 -9.56 -9.95 -13.87
CA VAL A 205 -9.38 -11.20 -13.14
C VAL A 205 -7.93 -11.32 -12.63
N PRO A 206 -7.66 -12.08 -11.56
CA PRO A 206 -6.29 -12.37 -11.16
C PRO A 206 -5.60 -13.24 -12.21
N LEU A 207 -4.51 -12.76 -12.80
CA LEU A 207 -3.71 -13.51 -13.77
C LEU A 207 -2.70 -14.44 -13.09
N PHE A 208 -2.22 -14.01 -11.92
CA PHE A 208 -1.30 -14.80 -11.09
C PHE A 208 -1.48 -14.43 -9.62
N PHE A 209 -1.43 -15.44 -8.75
CA PHE A 209 -1.29 -15.24 -7.31
C PHE A 209 -0.41 -16.35 -6.74
N GLY A 210 0.74 -15.98 -6.19
CA GLY A 210 1.69 -16.95 -5.65
C GLY A 210 3.03 -16.36 -5.27
N PRO A 211 4.03 -17.19 -4.94
CA PRO A 211 5.38 -16.75 -4.56
C PRO A 211 6.06 -15.92 -5.66
N ALA A 212 6.79 -14.87 -5.26
CA ALA A 212 7.48 -13.98 -6.18
C ALA A 212 8.49 -14.71 -7.09
N GLY A 213 9.17 -15.74 -6.56
CA GLY A 213 10.08 -16.56 -7.35
C GLY A 213 9.41 -17.35 -8.48
N GLU A 214 8.19 -17.86 -8.23
CA GLU A 214 7.38 -18.55 -9.24
C GLU A 214 6.84 -17.55 -10.28
N TYR A 215 6.42 -16.37 -9.83
CA TYR A 215 5.98 -15.31 -10.75
C TYR A 215 7.09 -14.93 -11.73
N ARG A 216 8.33 -14.75 -11.26
CA ARG A 216 9.49 -14.43 -12.10
C ARG A 216 9.73 -15.48 -13.19
N GLN A 217 9.43 -16.75 -12.91
CA GLN A 217 9.64 -17.86 -13.84
C GLN A 217 8.42 -18.10 -14.75
N SER A 218 7.26 -17.55 -14.41
CA SER A 218 6.03 -17.70 -15.19
C SER A 218 6.11 -16.95 -16.52
N GLU A 219 5.33 -17.40 -17.50
CA GLU A 219 5.20 -16.72 -18.80
C GLU A 219 4.64 -15.31 -18.63
N ILE A 220 3.61 -15.17 -17.79
CA ILE A 220 2.98 -13.89 -17.44
C ILE A 220 4.00 -12.92 -16.84
N GLY A 221 4.77 -13.38 -15.85
CA GLY A 221 5.79 -12.56 -15.21
C GLY A 221 6.88 -12.11 -16.18
N ARG A 222 7.40 -13.04 -16.99
CA ARG A 222 8.42 -12.71 -18.01
C ARG A 222 7.91 -11.73 -19.07
N SER A 223 6.68 -11.94 -19.56
CA SER A 223 6.05 -11.04 -20.53
C SER A 223 5.89 -9.63 -19.96
N PHE A 224 5.41 -9.54 -18.72
CA PHE A 224 5.19 -8.26 -18.05
C PHE A 224 6.50 -7.51 -17.75
N MET A 225 7.56 -8.19 -17.29
CA MET A 225 8.89 -7.62 -17.10
C MET A 225 9.54 -7.16 -18.41
N ALA A 226 9.28 -7.88 -19.52
CA ALA A 226 9.79 -7.49 -20.83
C ALA A 226 9.08 -6.28 -21.46
N GLY A 227 8.06 -5.70 -20.77
CA GLY A 227 7.28 -4.57 -21.27
C GLY A 227 6.45 -4.88 -22.52
N LYS A 228 6.18 -6.16 -22.82
CA LYS A 228 5.30 -6.56 -23.91
C LYS A 228 3.85 -6.48 -23.43
N PRO A 229 2.95 -5.82 -24.20
CA PRO A 229 1.53 -5.91 -23.92
C PRO A 229 1.11 -7.37 -23.99
N GLU A 230 0.37 -7.84 -22.98
CA GLU A 230 -0.23 -9.18 -23.01
C GLU A 230 -1.20 -9.24 -24.19
N GLU A 231 -0.91 -10.09 -25.17
CA GLU A 231 -1.89 -10.45 -26.21
C GLU A 231 -3.10 -11.06 -25.49
N GLY A 232 -4.23 -10.34 -25.60
CA GLY A 232 -5.47 -10.76 -24.99
C GLY A 232 -5.84 -12.13 -25.50
N GLY A 233 -5.80 -13.12 -24.61
CA GLY A 233 -6.39 -14.42 -24.90
C GLY A 233 -7.87 -14.22 -25.20
N GLU A 234 -8.23 -14.27 -26.48
CA GLU A 234 -9.62 -14.42 -26.89
C GLU A 234 -10.15 -15.73 -26.29
N ALA A 235 -10.99 -15.56 -25.28
CA ALA A 235 -11.83 -16.66 -24.84
C ALA A 235 -12.80 -17.00 -26.00
N LYS A 236 -12.55 -18.12 -26.62
CA LYS A 236 -13.54 -18.77 -27.46
C LYS A 236 -14.64 -19.42 -26.61
#